data_46e58ad27650b12c9a512a00f20b689f
#
_entry.id   46e58ad27650b12c9a512a00f20b689f
#
_cell.length_a   1.000
_cell.length_b   1.000
_cell.length_c   1.000
_cell.angle_alpha   90.00
_cell.angle_beta   90.00
_cell.angle_gamma   90.00
#
_symmetry.space_group_name_H-M   'P 1'
#
loop_
_entity.id
_entity.type
_entity.pdbx_description
1 polymer ?
#
loop_
_entity_poly.entity_id
_entity_poly.type
_entity_poly.pdbx_seq_one_letter_code
_entity_poly.pdbx_strand_id
1 'polypeptide(L)'
;NYVGYHHIDFDWSENGDLKVTNVINFKLKKFGINFYKYNSQGIERYNSQGKLVTFESKTNDNGKAKFCKISLKNSIYKVSGTNYEGIIDVPFRISSYWNHEILTVSKQVSGITCRVLDQKVKFIKRDNFKFMNKDLNTSLYDIKGKKLNTQVWFDEKTKMIVHQVLHKKGKWDYKLKNYELIK
;
A
#
# COMPACT_ATOMS: atom_id res chain seq x y z
N ASN A 1 -6.23 -20.08 -4.16
CA ASN A 1 -6.83 -20.23 -2.83
C ASN A 1 -6.79 -18.90 -2.09
N TYR A 2 -7.90 -18.55 -1.43
CA TYR A 2 -7.98 -17.39 -0.55
C TYR A 2 -7.10 -17.62 0.68
N VAL A 3 -6.19 -16.67 0.96
CA VAL A 3 -5.21 -16.80 2.04
C VAL A 3 -5.32 -15.71 3.10
N GLY A 4 -6.09 -14.67 2.86
CA GLY A 4 -6.26 -13.56 3.78
C GLY A 4 -6.79 -12.30 3.11
N TYR A 5 -6.70 -11.17 3.81
CA TYR A 5 -7.25 -9.89 3.37
C TYR A 5 -6.29 -8.72 3.59
N HIS A 6 -6.54 -7.68 2.82
CA HIS A 6 -6.03 -6.33 3.04
C HIS A 6 -7.26 -5.42 3.15
N HIS A 7 -7.40 -4.75 4.29
CA HIS A 7 -8.47 -3.83 4.58
C HIS A 7 -7.91 -2.42 4.73
N ILE A 8 -8.61 -1.44 4.16
CA ILE A 8 -8.20 -0.03 4.19
C ILE A 8 -9.41 0.80 4.59
N ASP A 9 -9.28 1.55 5.69
CA ASP A 9 -10.28 2.49 6.17
C ASP A 9 -9.80 3.93 5.92
N PHE A 10 -10.72 4.77 5.50
CA PHE A 10 -10.52 6.21 5.31
C PHE A 10 -11.41 6.96 6.30
N ASP A 11 -10.80 7.76 7.16
CA ASP A 11 -11.46 8.54 8.21
C ASP A 11 -11.11 10.01 7.99
N TRP A 12 -12.10 10.79 7.56
CA TRP A 12 -11.97 12.22 7.32
C TRP A 12 -12.48 13.00 8.53
N SER A 13 -11.64 13.90 9.02
CA SER A 13 -12.06 14.83 10.07
C SER A 13 -12.78 16.07 9.48
N GLU A 14 -13.48 16.80 10.32
CA GLU A 14 -14.21 18.02 9.91
C GLU A 14 -13.32 19.10 9.28
N ASN A 15 -12.06 19.18 9.70
CA ASN A 15 -11.08 20.13 9.13
C ASN A 15 -10.42 19.64 7.83
N GLY A 16 -10.84 18.48 7.31
CA GLY A 16 -10.35 17.91 6.06
C GLY A 16 -9.06 17.09 6.18
N ASP A 17 -8.57 16.82 7.39
CA ASP A 17 -7.46 15.89 7.58
C ASP A 17 -7.93 14.46 7.32
N LEU A 18 -7.04 13.63 6.76
CA LEU A 18 -7.33 12.25 6.43
C LEU A 18 -6.47 11.30 7.26
N LYS A 19 -7.10 10.34 7.91
CA LYS A 19 -6.46 9.17 8.50
C LYS A 19 -6.77 7.94 7.66
N VAL A 20 -5.74 7.23 7.23
CA VAL A 20 -5.87 5.96 6.51
C VAL A 20 -5.32 4.84 7.35
N THR A 21 -6.16 3.86 7.67
CA THR A 21 -5.75 2.67 8.42
C THR A 21 -5.66 1.48 7.47
N ASN A 22 -4.51 0.85 7.42
CA ASN A 22 -4.24 -0.33 6.60
C ASN A 22 -4.07 -1.55 7.51
N VAL A 23 -4.83 -2.61 7.27
CA VAL A 23 -4.71 -3.88 8.00
C VAL A 23 -4.53 -5.02 7.00
N ILE A 24 -3.42 -5.74 7.11
CA ILE A 24 -3.14 -6.91 6.28
C ILE A 24 -3.05 -8.14 7.18
N ASN A 25 -3.80 -9.17 6.86
CA ASN A 25 -3.76 -10.43 7.57
C ASN A 25 -3.86 -11.59 6.57
N PHE A 26 -2.88 -12.49 6.60
CA PHE A 26 -2.96 -13.72 5.85
C PHE A 26 -2.21 -14.89 6.50
N LYS A 27 -2.64 -16.10 6.15
CA LYS A 27 -2.10 -17.35 6.64
C LYS A 27 -1.96 -18.33 5.49
N LEU A 28 -0.78 -18.91 5.34
CA LEU A 28 -0.57 -20.00 4.41
C LEU A 28 -0.61 -21.31 5.17
N LYS A 29 -1.40 -22.27 4.66
CA LYS A 29 -1.55 -23.61 5.21
C LYS A 29 -1.04 -24.65 4.20
N LYS A 30 -0.39 -25.69 4.71
CA LYS A 30 -0.06 -26.88 3.95
C LYS A 30 -0.43 -28.10 4.81
N PHE A 31 -1.20 -29.03 4.28
CA PHE A 31 -1.71 -30.20 5.03
C PHE A 31 -2.40 -29.83 6.36
N GLY A 32 -3.19 -28.75 6.37
CA GLY A 32 -3.89 -28.27 7.56
C GLY A 32 -3.04 -27.47 8.56
N ILE A 33 -1.72 -27.47 8.43
CA ILE A 33 -0.78 -26.80 9.34
C ILE A 33 -0.44 -25.40 8.81
N ASN A 34 -0.49 -24.39 9.68
CA ASN A 34 -0.03 -23.05 9.34
C ASN A 34 1.51 -23.04 9.28
N PHE A 35 2.08 -22.78 8.10
CA PHE A 35 3.53 -22.65 7.94
C PHE A 35 3.99 -21.21 7.78
N TYR A 36 3.05 -20.28 7.52
CA TYR A 36 3.35 -18.86 7.43
C TYR A 36 2.16 -18.01 7.89
N LYS A 37 2.43 -17.05 8.77
CA LYS A 37 1.46 -16.05 9.24
C LYS A 37 2.01 -14.65 9.03
N TYR A 38 1.16 -13.75 8.58
CA TYR A 38 1.52 -12.36 8.38
C TYR A 38 0.41 -11.45 8.87
N ASN A 39 0.78 -10.51 9.75
CA ASN A 39 -0.12 -9.48 10.24
C ASN A 39 0.61 -8.15 10.16
N SER A 40 -0.02 -7.16 9.59
CA SER A 40 0.51 -5.80 9.52
C SER A 40 -0.62 -4.80 9.75
N GLN A 41 -0.34 -3.78 10.54
CA GLN A 41 -1.19 -2.62 10.70
C GLN A 41 -0.37 -1.36 10.47
N GLY A 42 -0.88 -0.46 9.66
CA GLY A 42 -0.28 0.83 9.35
C GLY A 42 -1.31 1.94 9.44
N ILE A 43 -0.89 3.12 9.89
CA ILE A 43 -1.72 4.33 9.97
C ILE A 43 -0.97 5.46 9.27
N GLU A 44 -1.59 6.01 8.25
CA GLU A 44 -1.15 7.21 7.54
C GLU A 44 -2.01 8.39 7.99
N ARG A 45 -1.42 9.55 8.27
CA ARG A 45 -2.13 10.78 8.59
C ARG A 45 -1.70 11.88 7.64
N TYR A 46 -2.69 12.46 6.98
CA TYR A 46 -2.52 13.54 6.02
C TYR A 46 -3.24 14.78 6.54
N ASN A 47 -2.65 15.94 6.30
CA ASN A 47 -3.34 17.20 6.57
C ASN A 47 -4.38 17.50 5.46
N SER A 48 -5.18 18.53 5.65
CA SER A 48 -6.22 18.99 4.71
C SER A 48 -5.71 19.36 3.32
N GLN A 49 -4.39 19.56 3.16
CA GLN A 49 -3.72 19.78 1.87
C GLN A 49 -3.24 18.48 1.20
N GLY A 50 -3.56 17.30 1.78
CA GLY A 50 -3.12 16.01 1.28
C GLY A 50 -1.64 15.69 1.52
N LYS A 51 -0.95 16.45 2.38
CA LYS A 51 0.45 16.20 2.72
C LYS A 51 0.56 15.18 3.85
N LEU A 52 1.37 14.14 3.68
CA LEU A 52 1.64 13.16 4.73
C LEU A 52 2.29 13.86 5.93
N VAL A 53 1.68 13.72 7.11
CA VAL A 53 2.19 14.28 8.38
C VAL A 53 2.90 13.20 9.19
N THR A 54 2.26 12.04 9.34
CA THR A 54 2.85 10.89 10.02
C THR A 54 2.45 9.58 9.35
N PHE A 55 3.34 8.61 9.46
CA PHE A 55 3.07 7.21 9.18
C PHE A 55 3.66 6.34 10.28
N GLU A 56 2.90 5.37 10.74
CA GLU A 56 3.37 4.35 11.67
C GLU A 56 2.86 2.98 11.27
N SER A 57 3.72 1.97 11.34
CA SER A 57 3.29 0.58 11.15
C SER A 57 3.97 -0.38 12.09
N LYS A 58 3.26 -1.48 12.39
CA LYS A 58 3.77 -2.65 13.08
C LYS A 58 3.40 -3.89 12.28
N THR A 59 4.37 -4.76 12.07
CA THR A 59 4.20 -5.98 11.28
C THR A 59 4.80 -7.17 12.02
N ASN A 60 4.06 -8.27 12.07
CA ASN A 60 4.58 -9.58 12.42
C ASN A 60 4.67 -10.42 11.15
N ASP A 61 5.88 -10.65 10.66
CA ASP A 61 6.18 -11.46 9.48
C ASP A 61 6.69 -12.82 9.94
N ASN A 62 5.76 -13.74 10.17
CA ASN A 62 6.03 -15.09 10.62
C ASN A 62 6.94 -15.14 11.87
N GLY A 63 6.57 -14.41 12.91
CA GLY A 63 7.32 -14.29 14.17
C GLY A 63 8.39 -13.19 14.17
N LYS A 64 8.71 -12.58 13.03
CA LYS A 64 9.68 -11.48 12.94
C LYS A 64 8.96 -10.15 13.05
N ALA A 65 9.19 -9.41 14.13
CA ALA A 65 8.68 -8.07 14.31
C ALA A 65 9.38 -7.07 13.36
N LYS A 66 8.59 -6.23 12.70
CA LYS A 66 9.07 -5.14 11.84
C LYS A 66 8.25 -3.89 12.13
N PHE A 67 8.82 -2.74 11.86
CA PHE A 67 8.15 -1.46 12.02
C PHE A 67 8.63 -0.43 11.01
N CYS A 68 7.82 0.61 10.84
CA CYS A 68 8.16 1.81 10.10
C CYS A 68 7.47 3.01 10.76
N LYS A 69 8.22 4.09 10.96
CA LYS A 69 7.73 5.38 11.45
C LYS A 69 8.26 6.49 10.57
N ILE A 70 7.38 7.39 10.16
CA ILE A 70 7.72 8.59 9.39
C ILE A 70 7.02 9.77 10.05
N SER A 71 7.72 10.87 10.19
CA SER A 71 7.15 12.12 10.69
C SER A 71 7.68 13.31 9.92
N LEU A 72 6.79 14.22 9.55
CA LEU A 72 7.13 15.50 8.96
C LEU A 72 7.49 16.48 10.07
N LYS A 73 8.72 17.02 10.03
CA LYS A 73 9.19 18.09 10.95
C LYS A 73 9.97 19.13 10.13
N ASN A 74 9.59 20.40 10.24
CA ASN A 74 10.24 21.49 9.53
C ASN A 74 10.42 21.22 8.02
N SER A 75 9.37 20.71 7.37
CA SER A 75 9.35 20.32 5.95
C SER A 75 10.26 19.14 5.55
N ILE A 76 10.87 18.46 6.52
CA ILE A 76 11.73 17.29 6.30
C ILE A 76 11.06 16.05 6.88
N TYR A 77 11.06 14.95 6.14
CA TYR A 77 10.58 13.66 6.63
C TYR A 77 11.68 12.93 7.39
N LYS A 78 11.48 12.75 8.70
CA LYS A 78 12.30 11.87 9.53
C LYS A 78 11.71 10.47 9.49
N VAL A 79 12.56 9.48 9.29
CA VAL A 79 12.20 8.09 9.08
C VAL A 79 12.99 7.21 10.04
N SER A 80 12.28 6.28 10.71
CA SER A 80 12.87 5.25 11.55
C SER A 80 12.13 3.93 11.32
N GLY A 81 12.86 2.90 10.95
CA GLY A 81 12.26 1.60 10.68
C GLY A 81 13.26 0.45 10.62
N THR A 82 12.75 -0.75 10.48
CA THR A 82 13.55 -1.98 10.48
C THR A 82 14.68 -1.99 9.46
N ASN A 83 14.50 -1.32 8.30
CA ASN A 83 15.48 -1.36 7.22
C ASN A 83 15.98 0.02 6.75
N TYR A 84 15.61 1.07 7.42
CA TYR A 84 16.09 2.41 7.11
C TYR A 84 15.85 3.35 8.29
N GLU A 85 16.85 4.15 8.58
CA GLU A 85 16.79 5.26 9.53
C GLU A 85 17.50 6.47 8.90
N GLY A 86 16.88 7.66 8.98
CA GLY A 86 17.41 8.87 8.38
C GLY A 86 16.34 9.87 7.96
N ILE A 87 16.62 10.61 6.90
CA ILE A 87 15.70 11.61 6.32
C ILE A 87 15.37 11.25 4.87
N ILE A 88 14.19 11.69 4.43
CA ILE A 88 13.80 11.66 3.02
C ILE A 88 13.45 13.10 2.62
N ASP A 89 14.14 13.61 1.63
CA ASP A 89 14.05 14.98 1.11
C ASP A 89 13.51 15.06 -0.32
N VAL A 90 13.11 13.92 -0.87
CA VAL A 90 12.56 13.79 -2.22
C VAL A 90 11.10 13.33 -2.19
N PRO A 91 10.30 13.63 -3.22
CA PRO A 91 8.93 13.15 -3.30
C PRO A 91 8.84 11.61 -3.25
N PHE A 92 8.01 11.11 -2.37
CA PHE A 92 7.72 9.67 -2.22
C PHE A 92 6.25 9.41 -1.89
N ARG A 93 5.84 8.14 -1.97
CA ARG A 93 4.57 7.64 -1.42
C ARG A 93 4.81 6.36 -0.63
N ILE A 94 3.92 6.08 0.35
CA ILE A 94 3.92 4.80 1.06
C ILE A 94 3.46 3.69 0.11
N SER A 95 4.04 2.50 0.22
CA SER A 95 3.70 1.34 -0.60
C SER A 95 2.39 0.65 -0.19
N SER A 96 1.40 1.42 0.23
CA SER A 96 0.05 0.95 0.55
C SER A 96 -0.86 0.85 -0.70
N TYR A 97 -0.48 1.54 -1.77
CA TYR A 97 -1.10 1.54 -3.11
C TYR A 97 -2.56 2.05 -3.18
N TRP A 98 -3.17 2.46 -2.08
CA TRP A 98 -4.50 3.05 -2.13
C TRP A 98 -4.51 4.40 -2.86
N ASN A 99 -3.43 5.16 -2.76
CA ASN A 99 -3.26 6.45 -3.41
C ASN A 99 -2.57 6.28 -4.76
N HIS A 100 -3.30 6.57 -5.85
CA HIS A 100 -2.78 6.45 -7.21
C HIS A 100 -1.62 7.42 -7.52
N GLU A 101 -1.39 8.45 -6.71
CA GLU A 101 -0.22 9.33 -6.85
C GLU A 101 1.11 8.59 -6.66
N ILE A 102 1.10 7.34 -6.19
CA ILE A 102 2.28 6.48 -6.21
C ILE A 102 2.84 6.32 -7.63
N LEU A 103 2.01 6.51 -8.65
CA LEU A 103 2.41 6.45 -10.06
C LEU A 103 3.24 7.66 -10.52
N THR A 104 3.22 8.77 -9.78
CA THR A 104 3.86 10.04 -10.15
C THR A 104 5.22 10.27 -9.52
N VAL A 105 5.62 9.42 -8.57
CA VAL A 105 6.89 9.55 -7.84
C VAL A 105 7.92 8.52 -8.30
N SER A 106 9.20 8.87 -8.18
CA SER A 106 10.31 7.94 -8.50
C SER A 106 10.72 7.07 -7.32
N LYS A 107 10.18 7.33 -6.13
CA LYS A 107 10.49 6.59 -4.90
C LYS A 107 9.22 6.20 -4.15
N GLN A 108 9.23 5.00 -3.60
CA GLN A 108 8.25 4.60 -2.60
C GLN A 108 8.93 4.14 -1.32
N VAL A 109 8.24 4.28 -0.21
CA VAL A 109 8.69 3.82 1.10
C VAL A 109 7.86 2.61 1.51
N SER A 110 8.55 1.51 1.80
CA SER A 110 7.89 0.31 2.31
C SER A 110 7.17 0.60 3.62
N GLY A 111 5.86 0.49 3.62
CA GLY A 111 5.04 0.61 4.83
C GLY A 111 5.29 -0.46 5.89
N ILE A 112 6.18 -1.43 5.65
CA ILE A 112 6.52 -2.51 6.57
C ILE A 112 7.84 -2.25 7.30
N THR A 113 8.82 -1.69 6.60
CA THR A 113 10.21 -1.65 7.09
C THR A 113 10.89 -0.30 6.91
N CYS A 114 10.17 0.70 6.42
CA CYS A 114 10.70 2.00 5.99
C CYS A 114 11.77 1.95 4.87
N ARG A 115 12.01 0.80 4.25
CA ARG A 115 12.97 0.75 3.14
C ARG A 115 12.53 1.69 2.02
N VAL A 116 13.43 2.58 1.62
CA VAL A 116 13.24 3.42 0.43
C VAL A 116 13.55 2.59 -0.81
N LEU A 117 12.65 2.62 -1.78
CA LEU A 117 12.73 1.85 -3.01
C LEU A 117 12.61 2.78 -4.21
N ASP A 118 13.59 2.74 -5.09
CA ASP A 118 13.47 3.38 -6.40
C ASP A 118 12.47 2.61 -7.25
N GLN A 119 11.68 3.33 -8.02
CA GLN A 119 10.70 2.76 -8.92
C GLN A 119 10.70 3.43 -10.29
N LYS A 120 10.34 2.63 -11.29
CA LYS A 120 9.96 3.06 -12.63
C LYS A 120 8.53 2.61 -12.88
N VAL A 121 7.69 3.54 -13.26
CA VAL A 121 6.28 3.30 -13.57
C VAL A 121 6.10 3.29 -15.08
N LYS A 122 5.39 2.30 -15.60
CA LYS A 122 5.04 2.21 -17.02
C LYS A 122 3.56 1.90 -17.16
N PHE A 123 2.81 2.75 -17.86
CA PHE A 123 1.47 2.41 -18.32
C PHE A 123 1.56 1.25 -19.33
N ILE A 124 0.71 0.26 -19.18
CA ILE A 124 0.68 -0.93 -20.05
C ILE A 124 -0.51 -0.88 -20.99
N LYS A 125 -1.72 -0.79 -20.44
CA LYS A 125 -2.97 -0.80 -21.21
C LYS A 125 -4.16 -0.34 -20.37
N ARG A 126 -5.25 -0.04 -21.06
CA ARG A 126 -6.58 -0.05 -20.44
C ARG A 126 -7.08 -1.49 -20.37
N ASP A 127 -7.84 -1.79 -19.33
CA ASP A 127 -8.36 -3.13 -19.07
C ASP A 127 -9.72 -3.04 -18.38
N ASN A 128 -10.47 -4.12 -18.37
CA ASN A 128 -11.73 -4.20 -17.66
C ASN A 128 -11.57 -5.12 -16.45
N PHE A 129 -12.06 -4.68 -15.31
CA PHE A 129 -12.07 -5.46 -14.08
C PHE A 129 -13.52 -5.73 -13.65
N LYS A 130 -13.87 -7.02 -13.56
CA LYS A 130 -15.18 -7.42 -13.05
C LYS A 130 -15.23 -7.29 -11.53
N PHE A 131 -16.10 -6.42 -11.07
CA PHE A 131 -16.35 -6.18 -9.65
C PHE A 131 -17.83 -6.37 -9.34
N MET A 132 -18.17 -7.45 -8.60
CA MET A 132 -19.55 -7.86 -8.39
C MET A 132 -20.27 -8.01 -9.76
N ASN A 133 -21.33 -7.23 -9.99
CA ASN A 133 -22.12 -7.25 -11.24
C ASN A 133 -21.80 -6.06 -12.17
N LYS A 134 -20.64 -5.39 -11.99
CA LYS A 134 -20.21 -4.23 -12.76
C LYS A 134 -18.87 -4.46 -13.41
N ASP A 135 -18.69 -3.93 -14.61
CA ASP A 135 -17.39 -3.82 -15.24
C ASP A 135 -16.80 -2.43 -14.94
N LEU A 136 -15.61 -2.41 -14.35
CA LEU A 136 -14.86 -1.19 -14.07
C LEU A 136 -13.82 -0.99 -15.17
N ASN A 137 -13.79 0.19 -15.78
CA ASN A 137 -12.71 0.58 -16.68
C ASN A 137 -11.47 0.88 -15.85
N THR A 138 -10.39 0.17 -16.12
CA THR A 138 -9.17 0.25 -15.34
C THR A 138 -7.96 0.56 -16.21
N SER A 139 -6.95 1.18 -15.59
CA SER A 139 -5.64 1.36 -16.18
C SER A 139 -4.62 0.48 -15.48
N LEU A 140 -3.91 -0.34 -16.24
CA LEU A 140 -2.84 -1.23 -15.78
C LEU A 140 -1.48 -0.55 -15.87
N TYR A 141 -0.73 -0.61 -14.78
CA TYR A 141 0.64 -0.13 -14.69
C TYR A 141 1.59 -1.21 -14.18
N ASP A 142 2.78 -1.27 -14.76
CA ASP A 142 3.95 -1.94 -14.18
C ASP A 142 4.69 -0.94 -13.29
N ILE A 143 5.03 -1.37 -12.07
CA ILE A 143 5.90 -0.63 -11.15
C ILE A 143 7.09 -1.52 -10.82
N LYS A 144 8.27 -1.14 -11.31
CA LYS A 144 9.49 -1.96 -11.23
C LYS A 144 10.66 -1.20 -10.62
N GLY A 145 11.50 -1.92 -9.87
CA GLY A 145 12.75 -1.46 -9.30
C GLY A 145 13.63 -2.64 -8.89
N LYS A 146 14.83 -2.39 -8.37
CA LYS A 146 15.78 -3.46 -7.99
C LYS A 146 15.17 -4.52 -7.05
N LYS A 147 14.24 -4.12 -6.16
CA LYS A 147 13.58 -4.99 -5.17
C LYS A 147 12.05 -4.86 -5.25
N LEU A 148 11.56 -4.42 -6.38
CA LEU A 148 10.15 -4.12 -6.60
C LEU A 148 9.74 -4.66 -7.97
N ASN A 149 8.67 -5.45 -7.98
CA ASN A 149 8.05 -5.94 -9.20
C ASN A 149 6.56 -6.15 -8.91
N THR A 150 5.76 -5.18 -9.29
CA THR A 150 4.31 -5.23 -9.07
C THR A 150 3.55 -4.65 -10.25
N GLN A 151 2.37 -5.20 -10.48
CA GLN A 151 1.38 -4.70 -11.42
C GLN A 151 0.20 -4.19 -10.62
N VAL A 152 -0.36 -3.05 -11.01
CA VAL A 152 -1.50 -2.43 -10.34
C VAL A 152 -2.54 -1.99 -11.35
N TRP A 153 -3.81 -2.22 -11.02
CA TRP A 153 -4.96 -1.74 -11.79
C TRP A 153 -5.71 -0.72 -10.95
N PHE A 154 -5.81 0.49 -11.47
CA PHE A 154 -6.61 1.55 -10.87
C PHE A 154 -7.89 1.77 -11.68
N ASP A 155 -9.02 1.85 -11.00
CA ASP A 155 -10.27 2.29 -11.63
C ASP A 155 -10.12 3.71 -12.17
N GLU A 156 -10.50 3.92 -13.43
CA GLU A 156 -10.30 5.22 -14.10
C GLU A 156 -11.18 6.33 -13.51
N LYS A 157 -12.32 5.97 -12.93
CA LYS A 157 -13.28 6.94 -12.35
C LYS A 157 -12.89 7.35 -10.94
N THR A 158 -12.68 6.38 -10.05
CA THR A 158 -12.46 6.63 -8.62
C THR A 158 -10.99 6.76 -8.26
N LYS A 159 -10.07 6.37 -9.15
CA LYS A 159 -8.63 6.25 -8.89
C LYS A 159 -8.28 5.28 -7.76
N MET A 160 -9.21 4.44 -7.35
CA MET A 160 -8.98 3.38 -6.37
C MET A 160 -8.27 2.19 -7.01
N ILE A 161 -7.39 1.57 -6.23
CA ILE A 161 -6.80 0.30 -6.64
C ILE A 161 -7.86 -0.82 -6.57
N VAL A 162 -8.00 -1.57 -7.65
CA VAL A 162 -8.96 -2.68 -7.72
C VAL A 162 -8.28 -4.03 -7.83
N HIS A 163 -7.05 -4.05 -8.31
CA HIS A 163 -6.26 -5.26 -8.43
C HIS A 163 -4.77 -4.98 -8.32
N GLN A 164 -4.04 -5.85 -7.65
CA GLN A 164 -2.58 -5.81 -7.58
C GLN A 164 -2.01 -7.21 -7.71
N VAL A 165 -0.95 -7.35 -8.49
CA VAL A 165 -0.13 -8.55 -8.54
C VAL A 165 1.29 -8.20 -8.11
N LEU A 166 1.70 -8.73 -6.96
CA LEU A 166 3.04 -8.54 -6.42
C LEU A 166 3.88 -9.80 -6.64
N HIS A 167 5.03 -9.64 -7.31
CA HIS A 167 6.01 -10.71 -7.51
C HIS A 167 7.13 -10.61 -6.47
N LYS A 168 6.99 -11.34 -5.37
CA LYS A 168 7.96 -11.39 -4.28
C LYS A 168 7.93 -12.76 -3.61
N LYS A 169 8.96 -13.58 -3.82
CA LYS A 169 9.00 -14.97 -3.34
C LYS A 169 7.72 -15.74 -3.68
N GLY A 170 7.24 -15.57 -4.92
CA GLY A 170 5.97 -16.07 -5.41
C GLY A 170 5.11 -14.95 -6.01
N LYS A 171 3.92 -15.31 -6.43
CA LYS A 171 2.91 -14.40 -7.00
C LYS A 171 1.80 -14.18 -5.95
N TRP A 172 1.61 -12.95 -5.55
CA TRP A 172 0.56 -12.51 -4.64
C TRP A 172 -0.47 -11.72 -5.42
N ASP A 173 -1.69 -12.19 -5.41
CA ASP A 173 -2.81 -11.65 -6.19
C ASP A 173 -3.84 -11.05 -5.22
N TYR A 174 -3.94 -9.71 -5.21
CA TYR A 174 -4.88 -8.95 -4.39
C TYR A 174 -5.99 -8.41 -5.29
N LYS A 175 -7.22 -8.75 -5.00
CA LYS A 175 -8.39 -8.27 -5.75
C LYS A 175 -9.38 -7.59 -4.83
N LEU A 176 -9.90 -6.46 -5.26
CA LEU A 176 -11.00 -5.78 -4.58
C LEU A 176 -12.18 -6.74 -4.41
N LYS A 177 -12.72 -6.84 -3.20
CA LYS A 177 -13.85 -7.70 -2.86
C LYS A 177 -15.10 -6.89 -2.55
N ASN A 178 -14.95 -5.83 -1.77
CA ASN A 178 -16.00 -4.90 -1.44
C ASN A 178 -15.42 -3.53 -1.12
N TYR A 179 -16.23 -2.51 -1.25
CA TYR A 179 -16.01 -1.19 -0.66
C TYR A 179 -17.35 -0.60 -0.24
N GLU A 180 -17.32 0.19 0.81
CA GLU A 180 -18.46 0.91 1.34
C GLU A 180 -18.10 2.39 1.44
N LEU A 181 -19.05 3.25 1.07
CA LEU A 181 -18.97 4.67 1.34
C LEU A 181 -19.79 4.91 2.61
N ILE A 182 -19.11 5.15 3.72
CA ILE A 182 -19.74 5.56 4.97
C ILE A 182 -20.04 7.06 4.83
N LYS A 183 -21.34 7.38 4.84
CA LYS A 183 -21.81 8.78 4.78
C LYS A 183 -21.74 9.43 6.15
#